data_1e46a3b9efc375677bc3d58945980ec8
#
_entry.id   1e46a3b9efc375677bc3d58945980ec8
#
_cell.length_a   1.000
_cell.length_b   1.000
_cell.length_c   1.000
_cell.angle_alpha   90.00
_cell.angle_beta   90.00
_cell.angle_gamma   90.00
#
_symmetry.space_group_name_H-M   'P 1'
#
loop_
_entity.id
_entity.type
_entity.pdbx_description
1 polymer ?
#
loop_
_entity_poly.entity_id
_entity_poly.type
_entity_poly.pdbx_seq_one_letter_code
_entity_poly.pdbx_strand_id
1 'polypeptide(L)'
;MRNLSKRKRIDLKNATYREILSFSLLPFGLLTIINVIGNALNVYLADYLGIGMVGAGLVLSITKIWDAVNDPMMGMIVDKTRTKWGKCRPYLIWMVIPMMVGTVLLFAPFDFVNSGTFAISQIDLASTLSSIGEGFHIVRTSENVSTGNFWYAVAAYLIFYTFYTAIDIPSQGLNPLVFPEEKTRVNAIAISNIVGSIGTILPSIVFFPIVYAFDDKRKGFFVAAIVFAVLAGIPIFISFFGIKEKVYVKPHPIKYRHSLKLIFKNKNMKALIWTAFFAAITNLGAMFLMFFAKWNCYGIFDFPALNQKIMELTGHMGTMSEEGLLFPILSISSGISYMLSMAIVPPLLKKMDKKTLWIRMSLICAVANIIVFIICRYVFPYTSPDLTTARIGFFVYCIGRFFTNFPVGMSVVLLTAIFSDTVDVIEMESGERLEGAVFSFRSLVNKIGIALFNLIVMAVVNAFGYSAMSTQLTALKDSGQLTRDFMLQNHMPVLNSIFFMLTILGSIGLVLQAIPMFKYKFDENEYDEKIRAFRKKKDEELEAEYEAAKAAAEVEAK
;
A
#
# COMPACT_ATOMS: atom_id res chain seq x y z
N MET A 1 18.70 -19.32 37.73
CA MET A 1 17.32 -19.16 38.18
C MET A 1 17.09 -18.07 39.26
N ARG A 2 18.09 -17.53 39.94
CA ARG A 2 17.95 -16.57 41.06
C ARG A 2 17.65 -15.09 40.67
N ASN A 3 17.52 -14.75 39.41
CA ASN A 3 17.32 -13.33 38.95
C ASN A 3 15.92 -13.02 38.36
N LEU A 4 14.98 -13.96 38.41
CA LEU A 4 13.62 -13.74 37.89
C LEU A 4 12.64 -13.23 38.97
N SER A 5 12.96 -13.38 40.25
CA SER A 5 12.07 -13.00 41.37
C SER A 5 12.09 -11.51 41.77
N LYS A 6 13.03 -10.71 41.21
CA LYS A 6 13.17 -9.28 41.52
C LYS A 6 12.71 -8.33 40.40
N ARG A 7 12.14 -8.82 39.29
CA ARG A 7 11.42 -7.92 38.39
C ARG A 7 10.10 -7.55 39.06
N LYS A 8 9.98 -6.30 39.53
CA LYS A 8 8.72 -5.68 39.93
C LYS A 8 7.59 -6.25 39.11
N ARG A 9 6.52 -6.75 39.72
CA ARG A 9 5.24 -7.05 39.08
C ARG A 9 4.93 -5.83 38.20
N ILE A 10 5.14 -5.96 36.89
CA ILE A 10 4.75 -4.95 35.93
C ILE A 10 3.24 -4.95 36.02
N ASP A 11 2.68 -3.79 36.31
CA ASP A 11 1.24 -3.60 36.39
C ASP A 11 0.65 -3.90 35.01
N LEU A 12 0.16 -5.14 34.82
CA LEU A 12 -0.35 -5.66 33.55
C LEU A 12 -1.70 -5.01 33.18
N LYS A 13 -2.33 -4.34 34.13
CA LYS A 13 -3.73 -3.93 34.01
C LYS A 13 -4.00 -2.58 33.35
N ASN A 14 -3.03 -1.67 33.28
CA ASN A 14 -3.30 -0.34 32.70
C ASN A 14 -2.20 0.06 31.71
N ALA A 15 -2.50 0.03 30.40
CA ALA A 15 -1.68 0.74 29.43
C ALA A 15 -1.86 2.24 29.66
N THR A 16 -0.77 2.92 29.96
CA THR A 16 -0.78 4.37 30.11
C THR A 16 -1.14 5.00 28.75
N TYR A 17 -1.96 6.04 28.76
CA TYR A 17 -2.34 6.79 27.55
C TYR A 17 -1.09 7.20 26.73
N ARG A 18 0.01 7.47 27.42
CA ARG A 18 1.33 7.75 26.82
C ARG A 18 1.88 6.56 26.03
N GLU A 19 1.70 5.32 26.48
CA GLU A 19 2.15 4.13 25.75
C GLU A 19 1.33 3.93 24.47
N ILE A 20 0.00 4.12 24.54
CA ILE A 20 -0.89 4.02 23.37
C ILE A 20 -0.52 5.09 22.34
N LEU A 21 -0.32 6.34 22.75
CA LEU A 21 0.06 7.42 21.86
C LEU A 21 1.44 7.17 21.23
N SER A 22 2.43 6.76 22.02
CA SER A 22 3.76 6.41 21.54
C SER A 22 3.74 5.24 20.56
N PHE A 23 2.87 4.25 20.81
CA PHE A 23 2.66 3.13 19.89
C PHE A 23 2.04 3.60 18.57
N SER A 24 1.11 4.56 18.62
CA SER A 24 0.43 5.11 17.45
C SER A 24 1.36 5.91 16.51
N LEU A 25 2.47 6.43 17.02
CA LEU A 25 3.50 7.10 16.22
C LEU A 25 4.22 6.14 15.27
N LEU A 26 4.25 4.85 15.58
CA LEU A 26 4.91 3.84 14.76
C LEU A 26 4.20 3.63 13.42
N PRO A 27 2.89 3.28 13.36
CA PRO A 27 2.17 3.22 12.08
C PRO A 27 2.10 4.57 11.37
N PHE A 28 2.07 5.70 12.09
CA PHE A 28 2.14 7.02 11.44
C PHE A 28 3.42 7.15 10.60
N GLY A 29 4.60 6.88 11.16
CA GLY A 29 5.85 6.98 10.43
C GLY A 29 5.95 5.97 9.28
N LEU A 30 5.61 4.69 9.52
CA LEU A 30 5.68 3.65 8.50
C LEU A 30 4.72 3.91 7.33
N LEU A 31 3.49 4.32 7.61
CA LEU A 31 2.50 4.63 6.56
C LEU A 31 2.85 5.92 5.82
N THR A 32 3.48 6.90 6.47
CA THR A 32 3.99 8.10 5.80
C THR A 32 5.01 7.73 4.73
N ILE A 33 6.03 6.95 5.06
CA ILE A 33 7.08 6.56 4.11
C ILE A 33 6.54 5.70 2.98
N ILE A 34 5.75 4.67 3.28
CA ILE A 34 5.26 3.77 2.23
C ILE A 34 4.32 4.49 1.25
N ASN A 35 3.57 5.49 1.71
CA ASN A 35 2.72 6.30 0.85
C ASN A 35 3.51 7.33 0.01
N VAL A 36 4.61 7.89 0.52
CA VAL A 36 5.55 8.66 -0.32
C VAL A 36 6.02 7.81 -1.49
N ILE A 37 6.49 6.60 -1.22
CA ILE A 37 6.99 5.70 -2.25
C ILE A 37 5.88 5.27 -3.20
N GLY A 38 4.74 4.85 -2.69
CA GLY A 38 3.60 4.41 -3.49
C GLY A 38 3.06 5.48 -4.45
N ASN A 39 3.06 6.73 -4.03
CA ASN A 39 2.52 7.84 -4.82
C ASN A 39 3.56 8.48 -5.75
N ALA A 40 4.81 8.63 -5.31
CA ALA A 40 5.79 9.47 -5.97
C ALA A 40 6.85 8.69 -6.76
N LEU A 41 7.23 7.49 -6.31
CA LEU A 41 8.35 6.77 -6.90
C LEU A 41 8.09 6.37 -8.35
N ASN A 42 6.87 5.95 -8.70
CA ASN A 42 6.52 5.58 -10.08
C ASN A 42 6.80 6.70 -11.07
N VAL A 43 6.36 7.92 -10.72
CA VAL A 43 6.54 9.11 -11.55
C VAL A 43 8.01 9.51 -11.58
N TYR A 44 8.71 9.46 -10.44
CA TYR A 44 10.13 9.77 -10.39
C TYR A 44 10.95 8.84 -11.28
N LEU A 45 10.72 7.54 -11.21
CA LEU A 45 11.41 6.53 -12.03
C LEU A 45 11.10 6.70 -13.52
N ALA A 46 9.80 6.83 -13.86
CA ALA A 46 9.37 6.87 -15.25
C ALA A 46 9.75 8.17 -15.95
N ASP A 47 9.52 9.33 -15.32
CA ASP A 47 9.60 10.63 -15.98
C ASP A 47 10.90 11.41 -15.67
N TYR A 48 11.51 11.19 -14.50
CA TYR A 48 12.63 12.03 -14.04
C TYR A 48 13.96 11.29 -13.96
N LEU A 49 13.96 9.98 -13.68
CA LEU A 49 15.21 9.20 -13.64
C LEU A 49 15.65 8.70 -15.03
N GLY A 50 14.79 8.83 -16.05
CA GLY A 50 15.11 8.47 -17.43
C GLY A 50 15.17 6.97 -17.71
N ILE A 51 14.44 6.15 -16.92
CA ILE A 51 14.31 4.71 -17.16
C ILE A 51 12.99 4.33 -17.83
N GLY A 52 12.11 5.30 -18.06
CA GLY A 52 10.83 5.14 -18.71
C GLY A 52 9.81 4.29 -17.95
N MET A 53 8.63 4.13 -18.54
CA MET A 53 7.51 3.46 -17.87
C MET A 53 7.75 1.97 -17.65
N VAL A 54 8.29 1.26 -18.66
CA VAL A 54 8.53 -0.20 -18.53
C VAL A 54 9.71 -0.48 -17.62
N GLY A 55 10.77 0.34 -17.71
CA GLY A 55 11.91 0.27 -16.79
C GLY A 55 11.47 0.47 -15.33
N ALA A 56 10.62 1.46 -15.07
CA ALA A 56 10.03 1.68 -13.75
C ALA A 56 9.21 0.46 -13.29
N GLY A 57 8.36 -0.10 -14.16
CA GLY A 57 7.60 -1.32 -13.89
C GLY A 57 8.48 -2.51 -13.52
N LEU A 58 9.60 -2.71 -14.23
CA LEU A 58 10.57 -3.77 -13.92
C LEU A 58 11.24 -3.56 -12.56
N VAL A 59 11.72 -2.35 -12.26
CA VAL A 59 12.30 -2.02 -10.95
C VAL A 59 11.32 -2.36 -9.82
N LEU A 60 10.09 -1.86 -9.92
CA LEU A 60 9.05 -2.09 -8.92
C LEU A 60 8.68 -3.58 -8.78
N SER A 61 8.68 -4.34 -9.88
CA SER A 61 8.35 -5.78 -9.85
C SER A 61 9.48 -6.60 -9.23
N ILE A 62 10.74 -6.38 -9.63
CA ILE A 62 11.91 -7.06 -9.07
C ILE A 62 11.98 -6.84 -7.55
N THR A 63 11.77 -5.61 -7.13
CA THR A 63 11.88 -5.25 -5.71
C THR A 63 10.70 -5.76 -4.88
N LYS A 64 9.51 -5.90 -5.45
CA LYS A 64 8.38 -6.56 -4.78
C LYS A 64 8.60 -8.06 -4.57
N ILE A 65 9.29 -8.73 -5.49
CA ILE A 65 9.71 -10.13 -5.30
C ILE A 65 10.71 -10.22 -4.14
N TRP A 66 11.68 -9.31 -4.09
CA TRP A 66 12.61 -9.24 -2.96
C TRP A 66 11.90 -9.01 -1.62
N ASP A 67 10.98 -8.06 -1.57
CA ASP A 67 10.18 -7.75 -0.40
C ASP A 67 9.41 -9.00 0.10
N ALA A 68 8.86 -9.79 -0.82
CA ALA A 68 8.17 -11.04 -0.51
C ALA A 68 9.10 -12.12 0.11
N VAL A 69 10.38 -12.13 -0.25
CA VAL A 69 11.38 -13.05 0.33
C VAL A 69 11.94 -12.49 1.64
N ASN A 70 12.14 -11.17 1.72
CA ASN A 70 12.72 -10.50 2.86
C ASN A 70 11.85 -10.58 4.13
N ASP A 71 10.51 -10.52 3.99
CA ASP A 71 9.58 -10.59 5.13
C ASP A 71 9.73 -11.87 5.97
N PRO A 72 9.69 -13.09 5.40
CA PRO A 72 9.91 -14.31 6.17
C PRO A 72 11.31 -14.39 6.78
N MET A 73 12.33 -13.91 6.07
CA MET A 73 13.71 -13.86 6.59
C MET A 73 13.79 -12.96 7.81
N MET A 74 13.20 -11.76 7.73
CA MET A 74 13.18 -10.82 8.85
C MET A 74 12.39 -11.35 10.03
N GLY A 75 11.25 -11.99 9.79
CA GLY A 75 10.47 -12.68 10.82
C GLY A 75 11.31 -13.70 11.61
N MET A 76 12.09 -14.53 10.90
CA MET A 76 13.00 -15.50 11.54
C MET A 76 14.13 -14.84 12.34
N ILE A 77 14.67 -13.71 11.86
CA ILE A 77 15.71 -12.94 12.55
C ILE A 77 15.13 -12.36 13.85
N VAL A 78 13.97 -11.74 13.78
CA VAL A 78 13.26 -11.17 14.95
C VAL A 78 12.94 -12.26 15.97
N ASP A 79 12.49 -13.44 15.52
CA ASP A 79 12.19 -14.56 16.41
C ASP A 79 13.41 -15.09 17.17
N LYS A 80 14.61 -14.96 16.61
CA LYS A 80 15.88 -15.32 17.26
C LYS A 80 16.46 -14.19 18.13
N THR A 81 16.00 -12.97 17.94
CA THR A 81 16.55 -11.79 18.63
C THR A 81 16.19 -11.80 20.12
N ARG A 82 17.22 -11.60 20.96
CA ARG A 82 17.08 -11.50 22.41
C ARG A 82 17.98 -10.38 22.92
N THR A 83 17.36 -9.27 23.30
CA THR A 83 18.08 -8.12 23.83
C THR A 83 17.51 -7.68 25.17
N LYS A 84 18.25 -6.81 25.87
CA LYS A 84 17.77 -6.16 27.10
C LYS A 84 16.52 -5.28 26.89
N TRP A 85 16.25 -4.86 25.66
CA TRP A 85 15.11 -4.03 25.29
C TRP A 85 13.90 -4.82 24.82
N GLY A 86 14.06 -6.12 24.62
CA GLY A 86 13.05 -7.03 24.10
C GLY A 86 13.46 -7.68 22.79
N LYS A 87 12.46 -8.24 22.07
CA LYS A 87 12.61 -8.96 20.80
C LYS A 87 12.42 -8.02 19.60
N CYS A 88 11.40 -7.15 19.64
CA CYS A 88 10.97 -6.32 18.52
C CYS A 88 11.47 -4.86 18.63
N ARG A 89 11.48 -4.30 19.85
CA ARG A 89 11.86 -2.89 20.08
C ARG A 89 13.23 -2.48 19.55
N PRO A 90 14.32 -3.28 19.62
CA PRO A 90 15.63 -2.87 19.15
C PRO A 90 15.64 -2.40 17.70
N TYR A 91 14.82 -3.00 16.85
CA TYR A 91 14.74 -2.67 15.43
C TYR A 91 14.24 -1.26 15.18
N LEU A 92 13.40 -0.71 16.05
CA LEU A 92 12.88 0.65 15.92
C LEU A 92 13.98 1.72 16.02
N ILE A 93 15.07 1.43 16.74
CA ILE A 93 16.18 2.37 16.88
C ILE A 93 17.32 2.04 15.92
N TRP A 94 17.60 0.75 15.67
CA TRP A 94 18.72 0.34 14.82
C TRP A 94 18.46 0.61 13.35
N MET A 95 17.21 0.44 12.89
CA MET A 95 16.86 0.43 11.47
C MET A 95 16.22 1.73 10.99
N VAL A 96 15.82 2.63 11.91
CA VAL A 96 15.16 3.89 11.50
C VAL A 96 16.09 4.78 10.69
N ILE A 97 17.34 4.96 11.10
CA ILE A 97 18.31 5.79 10.37
C ILE A 97 18.65 5.18 9.00
N PRO A 98 19.01 3.87 8.90
CA PRO A 98 19.18 3.23 7.60
C PRO A 98 17.96 3.33 6.69
N MET A 99 16.74 3.21 7.22
CA MET A 99 15.50 3.39 6.45
C MET A 99 15.35 4.82 5.93
N MET A 100 15.63 5.84 6.78
CA MET A 100 15.60 7.25 6.36
C MET A 100 16.60 7.50 5.22
N VAL A 101 17.83 7.00 5.36
CA VAL A 101 18.85 7.10 4.31
C VAL A 101 18.40 6.38 3.03
N GLY A 102 17.86 5.17 3.15
CA GLY A 102 17.29 4.44 2.01
C GLY A 102 16.17 5.20 1.30
N THR A 103 15.29 5.89 2.06
CA THR A 103 14.24 6.75 1.49
C THR A 103 14.83 7.90 0.68
N VAL A 104 15.85 8.56 1.21
CA VAL A 104 16.53 9.67 0.51
C VAL A 104 17.28 9.18 -0.73
N LEU A 105 17.93 8.02 -0.66
CA LEU A 105 18.60 7.40 -1.81
C LEU A 105 17.64 7.09 -2.95
N LEU A 106 16.40 6.68 -2.67
CA LEU A 106 15.40 6.40 -3.71
C LEU A 106 15.11 7.58 -4.63
N PHE A 107 15.23 8.80 -4.13
CA PHE A 107 14.94 10.04 -4.85
C PHE A 107 16.20 10.90 -5.08
N ALA A 108 17.39 10.35 -4.85
CA ALA A 108 18.63 11.11 -5.05
C ALA A 108 18.87 11.34 -6.55
N PRO A 109 19.25 12.57 -6.94
CA PRO A 109 19.38 12.97 -8.34
C PRO A 109 20.70 12.50 -8.98
N PHE A 110 21.11 11.26 -8.71
CA PHE A 110 22.26 10.67 -9.37
C PHE A 110 21.93 10.40 -10.84
N ASP A 111 22.90 10.68 -11.71
CA ASP A 111 22.77 10.50 -13.13
C ASP A 111 23.95 9.69 -13.67
N PHE A 112 23.66 8.50 -14.14
CA PHE A 112 24.62 7.56 -14.72
C PHE A 112 24.51 7.52 -16.25
N VAL A 113 24.31 8.67 -16.89
CA VAL A 113 24.06 8.81 -18.35
C VAL A 113 25.13 8.10 -19.20
N ASN A 114 26.39 8.08 -18.74
CA ASN A 114 27.51 7.47 -19.46
C ASN A 114 27.61 5.93 -19.29
N SER A 115 26.67 5.29 -18.63
CA SER A 115 26.74 3.84 -18.33
C SER A 115 26.22 2.92 -19.43
N GLY A 116 25.89 3.47 -20.62
CA GLY A 116 25.26 2.73 -21.70
C GLY A 116 23.74 2.59 -21.52
N THR A 117 23.08 2.14 -22.58
CA THR A 117 21.63 1.89 -22.58
C THR A 117 21.34 0.47 -23.05
N PHE A 118 20.26 -0.12 -22.56
CA PHE A 118 19.70 -1.35 -23.13
C PHE A 118 18.28 -1.09 -23.63
N ALA A 119 17.90 -1.79 -24.71
CA ALA A 119 16.60 -1.65 -25.32
C ALA A 119 15.62 -2.69 -24.77
N ILE A 120 14.46 -2.24 -24.31
CA ILE A 120 13.34 -3.12 -23.97
C ILE A 120 12.37 -3.12 -25.15
N SER A 121 12.28 -4.25 -25.86
CA SER A 121 11.31 -4.41 -26.95
C SER A 121 9.92 -4.64 -26.39
N GLN A 122 8.93 -3.93 -26.90
CA GLN A 122 7.53 -4.02 -26.48
C GLN A 122 6.60 -3.91 -27.69
N ILE A 123 5.36 -4.35 -27.52
CA ILE A 123 4.32 -4.23 -28.53
C ILE A 123 3.78 -2.79 -28.49
N ASP A 124 3.74 -2.14 -29.64
CA ASP A 124 2.97 -0.90 -29.83
C ASP A 124 1.50 -1.29 -30.07
N LEU A 125 0.72 -1.18 -29.02
CA LEU A 125 -0.68 -1.62 -29.07
C LEU A 125 -1.54 -0.71 -29.91
N ALA A 126 -1.27 0.59 -29.92
CA ALA A 126 -2.01 1.56 -30.71
C ALA A 126 -1.82 1.30 -32.22
N SER A 127 -0.58 1.17 -32.66
CA SER A 127 -0.25 0.86 -34.05
C SER A 127 -0.67 -0.56 -34.45
N THR A 128 -0.59 -1.52 -33.51
CA THR A 128 -1.07 -2.89 -33.74
C THR A 128 -2.59 -2.94 -33.92
N LEU A 129 -3.36 -2.22 -33.11
CA LEU A 129 -4.82 -2.15 -33.24
C LEU A 129 -5.25 -1.40 -34.50
N SER A 130 -4.55 -0.34 -34.91
CA SER A 130 -4.86 0.37 -36.15
C SER A 130 -4.62 -0.48 -37.40
N SER A 131 -3.73 -1.47 -37.34
CA SER A 131 -3.45 -2.40 -38.43
C SER A 131 -4.54 -3.44 -38.71
N ILE A 132 -5.58 -3.55 -37.86
CA ILE A 132 -6.65 -4.55 -38.00
C ILE A 132 -7.37 -4.43 -39.37
N GLY A 133 -7.50 -3.19 -39.89
CA GLY A 133 -8.14 -2.93 -41.20
C GLY A 133 -7.25 -3.21 -42.42
N GLU A 134 -5.93 -3.29 -42.26
CA GLU A 134 -4.93 -3.40 -43.33
C GLU A 134 -4.21 -4.77 -43.34
N GLY A 135 -4.70 -5.72 -42.55
CA GLY A 135 -4.03 -7.01 -42.30
C GLY A 135 -3.31 -6.95 -40.94
N PHE A 136 -3.88 -7.63 -39.95
CA PHE A 136 -3.36 -7.63 -38.57
C PHE A 136 -1.87 -7.98 -38.53
N HIS A 137 -1.06 -7.07 -38.01
CA HIS A 137 0.35 -7.32 -37.73
C HIS A 137 0.77 -6.67 -36.41
N ILE A 138 1.66 -7.35 -35.69
CA ILE A 138 2.17 -6.86 -34.40
C ILE A 138 3.29 -5.86 -34.66
N VAL A 139 3.02 -4.59 -34.35
CA VAL A 139 4.04 -3.52 -34.38
C VAL A 139 4.81 -3.55 -33.06
N ARG A 140 6.14 -3.49 -33.15
CA ARG A 140 7.02 -3.44 -31.99
C ARG A 140 7.76 -2.13 -31.92
N THR A 141 7.85 -1.57 -30.71
CA THR A 141 8.70 -0.43 -30.39
C THR A 141 9.77 -0.84 -29.39
N SER A 142 10.83 -0.08 -29.28
CA SER A 142 11.87 -0.28 -28.27
C SER A 142 12.04 0.97 -27.43
N GLU A 143 12.11 0.79 -26.13
CA GLU A 143 12.41 1.82 -25.15
C GLU A 143 13.86 1.68 -24.69
N ASN A 144 14.66 2.75 -24.84
CA ASN A 144 16.05 2.75 -24.39
C ASN A 144 16.11 3.16 -22.93
N VAL A 145 16.63 2.28 -22.10
CA VAL A 145 16.74 2.45 -20.64
C VAL A 145 18.22 2.65 -20.28
N SER A 146 18.51 3.70 -19.52
CA SER A 146 19.86 3.89 -18.97
C SER A 146 20.21 2.75 -18.01
N THR A 147 21.27 2.00 -18.33
CA THR A 147 21.69 0.83 -17.56
C THR A 147 22.08 1.21 -16.14
N GLY A 148 22.82 2.32 -15.96
CA GLY A 148 23.26 2.76 -14.63
C GLY A 148 22.09 3.25 -13.78
N ASN A 149 21.20 4.06 -14.34
CA ASN A 149 20.03 4.55 -13.61
C ASN A 149 19.09 3.41 -13.21
N PHE A 150 18.93 2.40 -14.08
CA PHE A 150 18.13 1.21 -13.78
C PHE A 150 18.69 0.42 -12.59
N TRP A 151 19.97 0.04 -12.63
CA TRP A 151 20.57 -0.72 -11.54
C TRP A 151 20.71 0.08 -10.26
N TYR A 152 20.93 1.39 -10.36
CA TYR A 152 20.87 2.29 -9.22
C TYR A 152 19.48 2.25 -8.56
N ALA A 153 18.41 2.40 -9.34
CA ALA A 153 17.03 2.36 -8.84
C ALA A 153 16.73 1.01 -8.15
N VAL A 154 17.15 -0.12 -8.77
CA VAL A 154 17.00 -1.45 -8.17
C VAL A 154 17.74 -1.52 -6.83
N ALA A 155 19.02 -1.12 -6.78
CA ALA A 155 19.82 -1.18 -5.57
C ALA A 155 19.27 -0.30 -4.45
N ALA A 156 18.92 0.96 -4.75
CA ALA A 156 18.35 1.89 -3.78
C ALA A 156 17.03 1.37 -3.21
N TYR A 157 16.17 0.78 -4.06
CA TYR A 157 14.90 0.22 -3.63
C TYR A 157 15.07 -1.06 -2.78
N LEU A 158 16.01 -1.94 -3.14
CA LEU A 158 16.34 -3.13 -2.34
C LEU A 158 16.87 -2.74 -0.95
N ILE A 159 17.75 -1.73 -0.88
CA ILE A 159 18.27 -1.18 0.37
C ILE A 159 17.13 -0.64 1.22
N PHE A 160 16.29 0.21 0.64
CA PHE A 160 15.14 0.79 1.34
C PHE A 160 14.22 -0.30 1.92
N TYR A 161 13.75 -1.24 1.08
CA TYR A 161 12.80 -2.25 1.53
C TYR A 161 13.40 -3.21 2.55
N THR A 162 14.69 -3.50 2.50
CA THR A 162 15.35 -4.31 3.53
C THR A 162 15.25 -3.65 4.89
N PHE A 163 15.54 -2.36 5.00
CA PHE A 163 15.45 -1.64 6.26
C PHE A 163 14.01 -1.32 6.67
N TYR A 164 13.12 -1.04 5.71
CA TYR A 164 11.70 -0.85 5.97
C TYR A 164 11.08 -2.11 6.59
N THR A 165 11.27 -3.28 5.98
CA THR A 165 10.78 -4.56 6.50
C THR A 165 11.36 -4.88 7.87
N ALA A 166 12.63 -4.49 8.12
CA ALA A 166 13.27 -4.67 9.42
C ALA A 166 12.64 -3.83 10.55
N ILE A 167 11.81 -2.84 10.23
CA ILE A 167 10.98 -2.12 11.20
C ILE A 167 9.53 -2.61 11.14
N ASP A 168 8.98 -2.83 9.95
CA ASP A 168 7.57 -3.16 9.76
C ASP A 168 7.19 -4.50 10.40
N ILE A 169 7.97 -5.57 10.16
CA ILE A 169 7.69 -6.89 10.73
C ILE A 169 7.73 -6.89 12.27
N PRO A 170 8.78 -6.36 12.94
CA PRO A 170 8.77 -6.23 14.38
C PRO A 170 7.62 -5.34 14.90
N SER A 171 7.23 -4.29 14.17
CA SER A 171 6.16 -3.39 14.59
C SER A 171 4.82 -4.10 14.73
N GLN A 172 4.52 -4.99 13.81
CA GLN A 172 3.31 -5.83 13.86
C GLN A 172 3.35 -6.79 15.06
N GLY A 173 4.52 -7.34 15.36
CA GLY A 173 4.75 -8.21 16.52
C GLY A 173 4.69 -7.51 17.89
N LEU A 174 4.82 -6.18 17.94
CA LEU A 174 4.79 -5.42 19.19
C LEU A 174 3.40 -5.37 19.84
N ASN A 175 2.32 -5.44 19.06
CA ASN A 175 0.94 -5.32 19.56
C ASN A 175 0.66 -6.22 20.78
N PRO A 176 0.77 -7.56 20.70
CA PRO A 176 0.50 -8.45 21.83
C PRO A 176 1.59 -8.35 22.92
N LEU A 177 2.80 -7.91 22.59
CA LEU A 177 3.90 -7.80 23.55
C LEU A 177 3.78 -6.56 24.45
N VAL A 178 3.21 -5.48 23.92
CA VAL A 178 3.02 -4.19 24.62
C VAL A 178 1.67 -4.19 25.35
N PHE A 179 0.61 -4.72 24.71
CA PHE A 179 -0.76 -4.73 25.21
C PHE A 179 -1.26 -6.17 25.41
N PRO A 180 -0.94 -6.81 26.54
CA PRO A 180 -1.36 -8.19 26.81
C PRO A 180 -2.88 -8.34 26.95
N GLU A 181 -3.55 -7.34 27.55
CA GLU A 181 -4.99 -7.32 27.74
C GLU A 181 -5.70 -7.05 26.40
N GLU A 182 -6.62 -7.94 26.01
CA GLU A 182 -7.31 -7.88 24.72
C GLU A 182 -8.07 -6.57 24.51
N LYS A 183 -8.81 -6.10 25.52
CA LYS A 183 -9.62 -4.88 25.46
C LYS A 183 -8.76 -3.63 25.23
N THR A 184 -7.66 -3.51 25.96
CA THR A 184 -6.68 -2.44 25.83
C THR A 184 -5.96 -2.51 24.49
N ARG A 185 -5.62 -3.71 24.00
CA ARG A 185 -4.99 -3.94 22.71
C ARG A 185 -5.88 -3.50 21.55
N VAL A 186 -7.18 -3.85 21.55
CA VAL A 186 -8.13 -3.43 20.53
C VAL A 186 -8.24 -1.90 20.48
N ASN A 187 -8.35 -1.24 21.62
CA ASN A 187 -8.39 0.22 21.69
C ASN A 187 -7.07 0.86 21.18
N ALA A 188 -5.92 0.31 21.55
CA ALA A 188 -4.62 0.79 21.09
C ALA A 188 -4.48 0.66 19.56
N ILE A 189 -4.89 -0.47 18.98
CA ILE A 189 -4.90 -0.68 17.53
C ILE A 189 -5.84 0.30 16.84
N ALA A 190 -7.04 0.55 17.38
CA ALA A 190 -7.99 1.50 16.80
C ALA A 190 -7.42 2.93 16.76
N ILE A 191 -6.83 3.41 17.87
CA ILE A 191 -6.19 4.73 17.94
C ILE A 191 -4.99 4.79 16.97
N SER A 192 -4.18 3.74 16.93
CA SER A 192 -3.02 3.64 16.03
C SER A 192 -3.42 3.71 14.56
N ASN A 193 -4.53 3.08 14.18
CA ASN A 193 -5.04 3.14 12.80
C ASN A 193 -5.52 4.56 12.45
N ILE A 194 -6.15 5.29 13.38
CA ILE A 194 -6.55 6.69 13.17
C ILE A 194 -5.32 7.56 12.94
N VAL A 195 -4.33 7.47 13.84
CA VAL A 195 -3.08 8.25 13.74
C VAL A 195 -2.29 7.85 12.48
N GLY A 196 -2.24 6.55 12.17
CA GLY A 196 -1.61 6.02 10.96
C GLY A 196 -2.28 6.55 9.67
N SER A 197 -3.61 6.73 9.68
CA SER A 197 -4.33 7.29 8.52
C SER A 197 -3.91 8.73 8.21
N ILE A 198 -3.53 9.52 9.22
CA ILE A 198 -2.93 10.84 9.00
C ILE A 198 -1.62 10.71 8.24
N GLY A 199 -0.77 9.74 8.63
CA GLY A 199 0.48 9.42 7.93
C GLY A 199 0.27 8.96 6.48
N THR A 200 -0.88 8.34 6.18
CA THR A 200 -1.25 7.95 4.81
C THR A 200 -1.64 9.15 3.94
N ILE A 201 -2.41 10.10 4.51
CA ILE A 201 -2.96 11.25 3.77
C ILE A 201 -1.92 12.34 3.57
N LEU A 202 -1.07 12.59 4.57
CA LEU A 202 -0.13 13.71 4.61
C LEU A 202 0.84 13.75 3.40
N PRO A 203 1.47 12.64 2.96
CA PRO A 203 2.31 12.66 1.76
C PRO A 203 1.53 13.05 0.50
N SER A 204 0.29 12.60 0.37
CA SER A 204 -0.53 12.89 -0.81
C SER A 204 -0.86 14.38 -0.94
N ILE A 205 -0.91 15.11 0.19
CA ILE A 205 -1.23 16.55 0.20
C ILE A 205 0.03 17.41 0.06
N VAL A 206 1.14 17.03 0.72
CA VAL A 206 2.29 17.93 0.94
C VAL A 206 3.49 17.58 0.06
N PHE A 207 3.67 16.33 -0.35
CA PHE A 207 4.87 15.88 -1.07
C PHE A 207 5.05 16.61 -2.40
N PHE A 208 4.04 16.57 -3.25
CA PHE A 208 4.13 17.17 -4.59
C PHE A 208 4.19 18.70 -4.59
N PRO A 209 3.44 19.44 -3.74
CA PRO A 209 3.69 20.87 -3.56
C PRO A 209 5.15 21.21 -3.26
N ILE A 210 5.83 20.44 -2.41
CA ILE A 210 7.27 20.63 -2.17
C ILE A 210 8.07 20.37 -3.45
N VAL A 211 7.80 19.28 -4.16
CA VAL A 211 8.52 18.92 -5.42
C VAL A 211 8.40 20.04 -6.44
N TYR A 212 7.19 20.56 -6.64
CA TYR A 212 6.92 21.55 -7.68
C TYR A 212 7.30 22.98 -7.28
N ALA A 213 7.65 23.23 -6.02
CA ALA A 213 8.24 24.49 -5.57
C ALA A 213 9.68 24.72 -6.10
N PHE A 214 10.34 23.69 -6.61
CA PHE A 214 11.68 23.77 -7.19
C PHE A 214 11.61 23.79 -8.71
N ASP A 215 12.46 24.60 -9.36
CA ASP A 215 12.59 24.62 -10.82
C ASP A 215 13.11 23.27 -11.33
N ASP A 216 14.18 22.76 -10.71
CA ASP A 216 14.68 21.41 -10.95
C ASP A 216 13.85 20.39 -10.15
N LYS A 217 12.99 19.66 -10.85
CA LYS A 217 12.09 18.67 -10.23
C LYS A 217 12.84 17.51 -9.57
N ARG A 218 13.99 17.09 -10.10
CA ARG A 218 14.83 16.05 -9.46
C ARG A 218 15.29 16.51 -8.08
N LYS A 219 15.74 17.76 -7.94
CA LYS A 219 16.07 18.37 -6.64
C LYS A 219 14.84 18.48 -5.76
N GLY A 220 13.70 18.83 -6.32
CA GLY A 220 12.43 18.88 -5.60
C GLY A 220 12.06 17.53 -4.99
N PHE A 221 12.14 16.44 -5.74
CA PHE A 221 11.91 15.07 -5.23
C PHE A 221 12.89 14.71 -4.11
N PHE A 222 14.16 15.04 -4.27
CA PHE A 222 15.19 14.78 -3.27
C PHE A 222 14.93 15.53 -1.95
N VAL A 223 14.62 16.82 -2.02
CA VAL A 223 14.29 17.64 -0.83
C VAL A 223 13.02 17.14 -0.15
N ALA A 224 11.97 16.85 -0.93
CA ALA A 224 10.73 16.29 -0.40
C ALA A 224 10.99 14.94 0.31
N ALA A 225 11.84 14.07 -0.28
CA ALA A 225 12.20 12.80 0.35
C ALA A 225 12.94 13.00 1.68
N ILE A 226 13.86 13.98 1.79
CA ILE A 226 14.53 14.31 3.05
C ILE A 226 13.50 14.74 4.10
N VAL A 227 12.61 15.69 3.75
CA VAL A 227 11.58 16.19 4.66
C VAL A 227 10.71 15.05 5.19
N PHE A 228 10.23 14.18 4.31
CA PHE A 228 9.37 13.07 4.69
C PHE A 228 10.12 11.93 5.39
N ALA A 229 11.39 11.69 5.07
CA ALA A 229 12.23 10.76 5.82
C ALA A 229 12.38 11.19 7.29
N VAL A 230 12.61 12.48 7.53
CA VAL A 230 12.70 13.05 8.88
C VAL A 230 11.34 13.03 9.59
N LEU A 231 10.27 13.46 8.89
CA LEU A 231 8.90 13.50 9.41
C LEU A 231 8.40 12.12 9.84
N ALA A 232 8.80 11.07 9.15
CA ALA A 232 8.45 9.69 9.48
C ALA A 232 9.42 9.05 10.47
N GLY A 233 10.71 9.31 10.34
CA GLY A 233 11.75 8.71 11.17
C GLY A 233 11.70 9.17 12.62
N ILE A 234 11.45 10.46 12.87
CA ILE A 234 11.34 11.02 14.23
C ILE A 234 10.22 10.34 15.05
N PRO A 235 8.97 10.20 14.56
CA PRO A 235 7.92 9.48 15.28
C PRO A 235 8.28 8.02 15.60
N ILE A 236 8.88 7.30 14.64
CA ILE A 236 9.33 5.91 14.86
C ILE A 236 10.40 5.88 15.96
N PHE A 237 11.36 6.80 15.93
CA PHE A 237 12.39 6.91 16.95
C PHE A 237 11.80 7.22 18.34
N ILE A 238 10.86 8.17 18.43
CA ILE A 238 10.17 8.52 19.68
C ILE A 238 9.39 7.32 20.23
N SER A 239 8.75 6.53 19.36
CA SER A 239 7.98 5.36 19.77
C SER A 239 8.82 4.35 20.56
N PHE A 240 10.11 4.19 20.22
CA PHE A 240 11.02 3.33 20.95
C PHE A 240 11.10 3.67 22.45
N PHE A 241 11.13 4.95 22.82
CA PHE A 241 11.23 5.37 24.21
C PHE A 241 9.91 5.23 24.98
N GLY A 242 8.78 5.37 24.30
CA GLY A 242 7.47 5.31 24.91
C GLY A 242 6.89 3.90 25.09
N ILE A 243 7.39 2.92 24.32
CA ILE A 243 6.88 1.54 24.31
C ILE A 243 7.79 0.63 25.14
N LYS A 244 7.21 -0.36 25.87
CA LYS A 244 7.96 -1.41 26.57
C LYS A 244 7.31 -2.76 26.29
N GLU A 245 8.11 -3.76 25.90
CA GLU A 245 7.63 -5.14 25.81
C GLU A 245 7.38 -5.69 27.22
N LYS A 246 6.14 -6.12 27.49
CA LYS A 246 5.69 -6.62 28.81
C LYS A 246 5.64 -8.13 28.87
N VAL A 247 5.49 -8.79 27.72
CA VAL A 247 5.34 -10.25 27.61
C VAL A 247 6.58 -10.88 27.01
N TYR A 248 7.06 -11.96 27.66
CA TYR A 248 8.11 -12.80 27.11
C TYR A 248 7.49 -14.01 26.42
N VAL A 249 7.65 -14.14 25.11
CA VAL A 249 7.15 -15.30 24.34
C VAL A 249 8.29 -16.29 24.14
N LYS A 250 8.07 -17.55 24.56
CA LYS A 250 8.98 -18.65 24.25
C LYS A 250 8.96 -18.93 22.74
N PRO A 251 10.10 -19.16 22.09
CA PRO A 251 10.14 -19.50 20.69
C PRO A 251 9.52 -20.88 20.46
N HIS A 252 8.48 -20.96 19.61
CA HIS A 252 8.03 -22.23 19.07
C HIS A 252 8.68 -22.44 17.70
N PRO A 253 9.40 -23.55 17.46
CA PRO A 253 9.96 -23.84 16.15
C PRO A 253 8.83 -24.18 15.17
N ILE A 254 8.46 -23.22 14.33
CA ILE A 254 7.48 -23.42 13.28
C ILE A 254 8.17 -24.20 12.13
N LYS A 255 7.69 -25.43 11.85
CA LYS A 255 8.09 -26.16 10.62
C LYS A 255 7.32 -25.58 9.44
N TYR A 256 7.82 -24.52 8.84
CA TYR A 256 7.14 -23.74 7.78
C TYR A 256 6.57 -24.62 6.66
N ARG A 257 7.32 -25.65 6.22
CA ARG A 257 6.85 -26.59 5.20
C ARG A 257 5.61 -27.40 5.63
N HIS A 258 5.51 -27.76 6.91
CA HIS A 258 4.34 -28.45 7.44
C HIS A 258 3.13 -27.51 7.50
N SER A 259 3.33 -26.28 7.99
CA SER A 259 2.28 -25.25 8.02
C SER A 259 1.72 -24.94 6.64
N LEU A 260 2.58 -24.79 5.61
CA LEU A 260 2.13 -24.61 4.22
C LEU A 260 1.29 -25.78 3.73
N LYS A 261 1.65 -27.03 4.07
CA LYS A 261 0.87 -28.21 3.68
C LYS A 261 -0.55 -28.18 4.27
N LEU A 262 -0.69 -27.76 5.53
CA LEU A 262 -1.99 -27.61 6.18
C LEU A 262 -2.81 -26.47 5.56
N ILE A 263 -2.18 -25.33 5.28
CA ILE A 263 -2.79 -24.18 4.58
C ILE A 263 -3.37 -24.61 3.24
N PHE A 264 -2.58 -25.33 2.42
CA PHE A 264 -3.05 -25.81 1.10
C PHE A 264 -4.02 -26.97 1.15
N LYS A 265 -4.14 -27.67 2.28
CA LYS A 265 -5.15 -28.73 2.47
C LYS A 265 -6.55 -28.14 2.66
N ASN A 266 -6.67 -27.02 3.36
CA ASN A 266 -7.95 -26.39 3.64
C ASN A 266 -8.52 -25.66 2.42
N LYS A 267 -9.76 -26.02 2.02
CA LYS A 267 -10.42 -25.47 0.81
C LYS A 267 -10.77 -23.99 0.96
N ASN A 268 -11.17 -23.56 2.16
CA ASN A 268 -11.52 -22.18 2.46
C ASN A 268 -10.27 -21.29 2.36
N MET A 269 -9.14 -21.76 2.89
CA MET A 269 -7.88 -21.05 2.81
C MET A 269 -7.42 -20.85 1.35
N LYS A 270 -7.60 -21.85 0.47
CA LYS A 270 -7.31 -21.69 -0.97
C LYS A 270 -8.14 -20.58 -1.61
N ALA A 271 -9.43 -20.49 -1.28
CA ALA A 271 -10.28 -19.41 -1.78
C ALA A 271 -9.79 -18.03 -1.32
N LEU A 272 -9.41 -17.90 -0.04
CA LEU A 272 -8.89 -16.65 0.51
C LEU A 272 -7.54 -16.23 -0.10
N ILE A 273 -6.66 -17.18 -0.37
CA ILE A 273 -5.37 -16.95 -1.04
C ILE A 273 -5.59 -16.36 -2.43
N TRP A 274 -6.49 -16.95 -3.23
CA TRP A 274 -6.83 -16.41 -4.55
C TRP A 274 -7.52 -15.05 -4.47
N THR A 275 -8.38 -14.83 -3.47
CA THR A 275 -8.97 -13.52 -3.20
C THR A 275 -7.88 -12.48 -2.92
N ALA A 276 -6.90 -12.79 -2.06
CA ALA A 276 -5.78 -11.90 -1.75
C ALA A 276 -4.88 -11.63 -2.97
N PHE A 277 -4.68 -12.61 -3.84
CA PHE A 277 -3.93 -12.45 -5.09
C PHE A 277 -4.63 -11.47 -6.04
N PHE A 278 -5.92 -11.64 -6.28
CA PHE A 278 -6.67 -10.75 -7.17
C PHE A 278 -6.94 -9.37 -6.55
N ALA A 279 -6.98 -9.26 -5.23
CA ALA A 279 -7.07 -7.96 -4.55
C ALA A 279 -5.89 -7.04 -4.87
N ALA A 280 -4.74 -7.60 -5.26
CA ALA A 280 -3.59 -6.82 -5.72
C ALA A 280 -3.92 -5.95 -6.94
N ILE A 281 -4.78 -6.40 -7.86
CA ILE A 281 -5.19 -5.65 -9.06
C ILE A 281 -5.93 -4.37 -8.67
N THR A 282 -6.80 -4.44 -7.67
CA THR A 282 -7.63 -3.30 -7.23
C THR A 282 -6.77 -2.11 -6.78
N ASN A 283 -5.63 -2.39 -6.14
CA ASN A 283 -4.74 -1.35 -5.62
C ASN A 283 -3.87 -0.70 -6.70
N LEU A 284 -3.62 -1.37 -7.82
CA LEU A 284 -2.72 -0.87 -8.88
C LEU A 284 -3.29 0.33 -9.62
N GLY A 285 -4.60 0.45 -9.75
CA GLY A 285 -5.21 1.62 -10.37
C GLY A 285 -4.78 2.94 -9.72
N ALA A 286 -4.59 2.96 -8.41
CA ALA A 286 -4.18 4.17 -7.69
C ALA A 286 -2.80 4.72 -8.12
N MET A 287 -1.91 3.88 -8.66
CA MET A 287 -0.59 4.30 -9.16
C MET A 287 -0.70 5.30 -10.33
N PHE A 288 -1.78 5.22 -11.10
CA PHE A 288 -2.00 6.10 -12.26
C PHE A 288 -2.64 7.45 -11.88
N LEU A 289 -2.99 7.66 -10.61
CA LEU A 289 -3.64 8.89 -10.17
C LEU A 289 -2.77 10.13 -10.45
N MET A 290 -1.46 10.01 -10.24
CA MET A 290 -0.53 11.09 -10.51
C MET A 290 -0.40 11.36 -12.01
N PHE A 291 -0.31 10.31 -12.83
CA PHE A 291 -0.28 10.45 -14.29
C PHE A 291 -1.56 11.07 -14.84
N PHE A 292 -2.71 10.72 -14.25
CA PHE A 292 -3.99 11.34 -14.56
C PHE A 292 -4.01 12.84 -14.20
N ALA A 293 -3.55 13.20 -13.01
CA ALA A 293 -3.47 14.60 -12.59
C ALA A 293 -2.52 15.39 -13.51
N LYS A 294 -1.37 14.81 -13.87
CA LYS A 294 -0.33 15.43 -14.69
C LYS A 294 -0.78 15.67 -16.15
N TRP A 295 -1.36 14.66 -16.76
CA TRP A 295 -1.62 14.69 -18.20
C TRP A 295 -3.10 14.82 -18.56
N ASN A 296 -3.96 14.00 -17.96
CA ASN A 296 -5.39 14.02 -18.30
C ASN A 296 -6.09 15.30 -17.85
N CYS A 297 -5.61 15.90 -16.75
CA CYS A 297 -6.16 17.14 -16.21
C CYS A 297 -5.44 18.40 -16.69
N TYR A 298 -4.43 18.28 -17.53
CA TYR A 298 -3.65 19.42 -18.02
C TYR A 298 -4.53 20.46 -18.73
N GLY A 299 -4.36 21.72 -18.34
CA GLY A 299 -5.07 22.86 -18.94
C GLY A 299 -6.58 22.90 -18.67
N ILE A 300 -7.14 22.07 -17.76
CA ILE A 300 -8.53 22.17 -17.30
C ILE A 300 -8.73 23.42 -16.45
N PHE A 301 -7.74 23.75 -15.61
CA PHE A 301 -7.72 24.90 -14.74
C PHE A 301 -6.61 25.86 -15.18
N ASP A 302 -6.85 27.15 -15.01
CA ASP A 302 -5.89 28.20 -15.36
C ASP A 302 -4.91 28.43 -14.21
N PHE A 303 -3.87 27.59 -14.12
CA PHE A 303 -2.83 27.70 -13.12
C PHE A 303 -1.94 28.94 -13.31
N PRO A 304 -1.60 29.40 -14.52
CA PRO A 304 -0.93 30.68 -14.74
C PRO A 304 -1.65 31.86 -14.07
N ALA A 305 -2.96 32.00 -14.30
CA ALA A 305 -3.76 33.05 -13.67
C ALA A 305 -3.85 32.91 -12.14
N LEU A 306 -3.93 31.66 -11.63
CA LEU A 306 -3.89 31.40 -10.19
C LEU A 306 -2.54 31.81 -9.58
N ASN A 307 -1.43 31.45 -10.21
CA ASN A 307 -0.09 31.79 -9.76
C ASN A 307 0.15 33.31 -9.78
N GLN A 308 -0.38 34.01 -10.78
CA GLN A 308 -0.34 35.47 -10.82
C GLN A 308 -1.10 36.11 -9.65
N LYS A 309 -2.31 35.62 -9.35
CA LYS A 309 -3.07 36.10 -8.17
C LYS A 309 -2.34 35.83 -6.85
N ILE A 310 -1.65 34.70 -6.71
CA ILE A 310 -0.82 34.41 -5.55
C ILE A 310 0.31 35.42 -5.46
N MET A 311 0.96 35.75 -6.57
CA MET A 311 2.01 36.78 -6.63
C MET A 311 1.49 38.16 -6.17
N GLU A 312 0.31 38.53 -6.67
CA GLU A 312 -0.34 39.80 -6.29
C GLU A 312 -0.67 39.90 -4.78
N LEU A 313 -1.09 38.76 -4.18
CA LEU A 313 -1.48 38.71 -2.77
C LEU A 313 -0.31 38.56 -1.81
N THR A 314 0.73 37.82 -2.21
CA THR A 314 1.83 37.40 -1.29
C THR A 314 3.18 38.04 -1.62
N GLY A 315 3.30 38.66 -2.78
CA GLY A 315 4.58 39.19 -3.28
C GLY A 315 5.54 38.09 -3.79
N HIS A 316 5.12 36.80 -3.77
CA HIS A 316 5.91 35.67 -4.24
C HIS A 316 5.22 34.98 -5.41
N MET A 317 6.01 34.58 -6.41
CA MET A 317 5.49 33.83 -7.53
C MET A 317 4.86 32.52 -7.08
N GLY A 318 3.60 32.29 -7.43
CA GLY A 318 2.94 31.00 -7.17
C GLY A 318 3.59 29.91 -8.05
N THR A 319 3.77 28.73 -7.46
CA THR A 319 4.34 27.53 -8.15
C THR A 319 3.32 26.41 -8.27
N MET A 320 2.03 26.77 -8.30
CA MET A 320 0.95 25.79 -8.46
C MET A 320 0.98 25.15 -9.83
N SER A 321 0.85 23.84 -9.86
CA SER A 321 0.75 23.02 -11.07
C SER A 321 -0.41 22.04 -10.96
N GLU A 322 -0.77 21.43 -12.08
CA GLU A 322 -1.81 20.40 -12.11
C GLU A 322 -1.49 19.29 -11.11
N GLU A 323 -0.27 18.80 -11.13
CA GLU A 323 0.17 17.73 -10.25
C GLU A 323 0.19 18.16 -8.79
N GLY A 324 0.66 19.39 -8.53
CA GLY A 324 0.81 19.93 -7.17
C GLY A 324 -0.52 20.17 -6.45
N LEU A 325 -1.60 20.46 -7.17
CA LEU A 325 -2.91 20.76 -6.58
C LEU A 325 -3.96 19.67 -6.84
N LEU A 326 -4.07 19.17 -8.07
CA LEU A 326 -5.15 18.24 -8.42
C LEU A 326 -4.93 16.84 -7.84
N PHE A 327 -3.68 16.38 -7.75
CA PHE A 327 -3.37 15.09 -7.12
C PHE A 327 -3.77 15.07 -5.64
N PRO A 328 -3.44 16.07 -4.78
CA PRO A 328 -3.98 16.16 -3.43
C PRO A 328 -5.50 16.11 -3.35
N ILE A 329 -6.21 16.85 -4.19
CA ILE A 329 -7.69 16.88 -4.21
C ILE A 329 -8.25 15.48 -4.48
N LEU A 330 -7.74 14.79 -5.49
CA LEU A 330 -8.12 13.42 -5.83
C LEU A 330 -7.78 12.42 -4.71
N SER A 331 -6.66 12.62 -4.03
CA SER A 331 -6.19 11.76 -2.94
C SER A 331 -7.01 11.95 -1.66
N ILE A 332 -7.43 13.16 -1.33
CA ILE A 332 -8.31 13.44 -0.18
C ILE A 332 -9.64 12.70 -0.33
N SER A 333 -10.27 12.74 -1.51
CA SER A 333 -11.50 11.99 -1.78
C SER A 333 -11.32 10.50 -1.53
N SER A 334 -10.19 9.93 -1.98
CA SER A 334 -9.84 8.53 -1.75
C SER A 334 -9.64 8.22 -0.26
N GLY A 335 -8.93 9.09 0.46
CA GLY A 335 -8.63 8.92 1.89
C GLY A 335 -9.88 8.97 2.76
N ILE A 336 -10.79 9.89 2.50
CA ILE A 336 -12.09 9.97 3.20
C ILE A 336 -12.88 8.68 2.99
N SER A 337 -12.96 8.20 1.75
CA SER A 337 -13.65 6.95 1.42
C SER A 337 -13.06 5.75 2.17
N TYR A 338 -11.73 5.64 2.19
CA TYR A 338 -11.02 4.58 2.89
C TYR A 338 -11.35 4.55 4.39
N MET A 339 -11.32 5.72 5.07
CA MET A 339 -11.64 5.82 6.49
C MET A 339 -13.12 5.51 6.79
N LEU A 340 -14.05 6.06 6.00
CA LEU A 340 -15.48 5.83 6.19
C LEU A 340 -15.85 4.37 5.96
N SER A 341 -15.23 3.71 4.99
CA SER A 341 -15.50 2.30 4.72
C SER A 341 -15.12 1.40 5.90
N MET A 342 -14.00 1.65 6.57
CA MET A 342 -13.62 0.93 7.78
C MET A 342 -14.61 1.13 8.93
N ALA A 343 -15.10 2.36 9.11
CA ALA A 343 -16.04 2.69 10.18
C ALA A 343 -17.44 2.07 9.96
N ILE A 344 -17.85 1.88 8.70
CA ILE A 344 -19.17 1.32 8.35
C ILE A 344 -19.21 -0.21 8.45
N VAL A 345 -18.08 -0.90 8.35
CA VAL A 345 -18.02 -2.37 8.39
C VAL A 345 -18.62 -2.96 9.67
N PRO A 346 -18.26 -2.54 10.91
CA PRO A 346 -18.80 -3.15 12.12
C PRO A 346 -20.34 -3.08 12.24
N PRO A 347 -21.03 -1.95 11.97
CA PRO A 347 -22.48 -1.92 11.98
C PRO A 347 -23.13 -2.78 10.88
N LEU A 348 -22.51 -2.93 9.72
CA LEU A 348 -23.02 -3.79 8.65
C LEU A 348 -22.91 -5.27 9.00
N LEU A 349 -21.87 -5.69 9.71
CA LEU A 349 -21.68 -7.05 10.19
C LEU A 349 -22.72 -7.49 11.22
N LYS A 350 -23.47 -6.55 11.82
CA LYS A 350 -24.63 -6.91 12.66
C LYS A 350 -25.84 -7.37 11.85
N LYS A 351 -25.86 -7.11 10.52
CA LYS A 351 -27.01 -7.38 9.65
C LYS A 351 -26.73 -8.46 8.61
N MET A 352 -25.46 -8.76 8.33
CA MET A 352 -25.08 -9.74 7.32
C MET A 352 -23.71 -10.36 7.63
N ASP A 353 -23.47 -11.58 7.17
CA ASP A 353 -22.23 -12.29 7.29
C ASP A 353 -21.06 -11.63 6.50
N LYS A 354 -19.84 -11.85 6.94
CA LYS A 354 -18.60 -11.25 6.38
C LYS A 354 -18.43 -11.56 4.89
N LYS A 355 -18.71 -12.81 4.48
CA LYS A 355 -18.63 -13.26 3.09
C LYS A 355 -19.61 -12.52 2.19
N THR A 356 -20.88 -12.46 2.57
CA THR A 356 -21.95 -11.79 1.81
C THR A 356 -21.67 -10.30 1.70
N LEU A 357 -21.23 -9.66 2.79
CA LEU A 357 -20.84 -8.26 2.80
C LEU A 357 -19.69 -8.01 1.82
N TRP A 358 -18.64 -8.85 1.86
CA TRP A 358 -17.49 -8.77 0.95
C TRP A 358 -17.91 -8.83 -0.52
N ILE A 359 -18.68 -9.86 -0.91
CA ILE A 359 -19.09 -10.08 -2.29
C ILE A 359 -19.98 -8.93 -2.78
N ARG A 360 -21.03 -8.57 -2.01
CA ARG A 360 -21.98 -7.51 -2.39
C ARG A 360 -21.28 -6.19 -2.58
N MET A 361 -20.45 -5.77 -1.64
CA MET A 361 -19.76 -4.48 -1.72
C MET A 361 -18.73 -4.44 -2.84
N SER A 362 -18.00 -5.54 -3.09
CA SER A 362 -17.08 -5.62 -4.23
C SER A 362 -17.82 -5.44 -5.56
N LEU A 363 -18.96 -6.10 -5.75
CA LEU A 363 -19.75 -5.98 -6.98
C LEU A 363 -20.43 -4.61 -7.12
N ILE A 364 -21.03 -4.07 -6.06
CA ILE A 364 -21.64 -2.74 -6.08
C ILE A 364 -20.60 -1.68 -6.47
N CYS A 365 -19.43 -1.73 -5.87
CA CYS A 365 -18.39 -0.76 -6.17
C CYS A 365 -17.78 -0.97 -7.56
N ALA A 366 -17.70 -2.21 -8.06
CA ALA A 366 -17.29 -2.47 -9.44
C ALA A 366 -18.26 -1.83 -10.44
N VAL A 367 -19.56 -1.98 -10.22
CA VAL A 367 -20.59 -1.33 -11.05
C VAL A 367 -20.51 0.20 -10.93
N ALA A 368 -20.36 0.73 -9.71
CA ALA A 368 -20.21 2.17 -9.49
C ALA A 368 -19.01 2.74 -10.26
N ASN A 369 -17.85 2.04 -10.28
CA ASN A 369 -16.68 2.45 -11.05
C ASN A 369 -16.94 2.48 -12.56
N ILE A 370 -17.67 1.48 -13.08
CA ILE A 370 -18.05 1.44 -14.50
C ILE A 370 -18.97 2.62 -14.83
N ILE A 371 -19.93 2.93 -13.96
CA ILE A 371 -20.81 4.10 -14.12
C ILE A 371 -20.00 5.40 -14.13
N VAL A 372 -19.06 5.56 -13.19
CA VAL A 372 -18.17 6.73 -13.13
C VAL A 372 -17.35 6.84 -14.42
N PHE A 373 -16.82 5.72 -14.93
CA PHE A 373 -16.10 5.69 -16.20
C PHE A 373 -16.98 6.19 -17.36
N ILE A 374 -18.20 5.67 -17.47
CA ILE A 374 -19.15 6.05 -18.52
C ILE A 374 -19.48 7.54 -18.43
N ILE A 375 -19.80 8.04 -17.24
CA ILE A 375 -20.15 9.45 -17.04
C ILE A 375 -18.98 10.36 -17.41
N CYS A 376 -17.78 10.09 -16.90
CA CYS A 376 -16.60 10.91 -17.16
C CYS A 376 -16.00 10.74 -18.55
N ARG A 377 -16.44 9.72 -19.31
CA ARG A 377 -15.96 9.50 -20.68
C ARG A 377 -16.94 10.03 -21.74
N TYR A 378 -18.23 9.95 -21.49
CA TYR A 378 -19.26 10.21 -22.51
C TYR A 378 -20.24 11.32 -22.14
N VAL A 379 -20.57 11.54 -20.86
CA VAL A 379 -21.54 12.56 -20.43
C VAL A 379 -20.85 13.88 -20.10
N PHE A 380 -19.82 13.83 -19.27
CA PHE A 380 -18.98 14.97 -18.90
C PHE A 380 -17.51 14.62 -19.18
N PRO A 381 -17.09 14.58 -20.45
CA PRO A 381 -15.73 14.15 -20.77
C PRO A 381 -14.70 15.14 -20.20
N TYR A 382 -13.81 14.63 -19.33
CA TYR A 382 -12.65 15.41 -18.88
C TYR A 382 -11.75 15.82 -20.05
N THR A 383 -11.88 15.15 -21.20
CA THR A 383 -11.18 15.46 -22.46
C THR A 383 -11.99 16.40 -23.37
N SER A 384 -13.07 16.99 -22.90
CA SER A 384 -13.86 17.95 -23.68
C SER A 384 -13.03 19.19 -24.04
N PRO A 385 -13.13 19.72 -25.26
CA PRO A 385 -12.60 21.05 -25.60
C PRO A 385 -13.26 22.16 -24.76
N ASP A 386 -14.54 22.01 -24.40
CA ASP A 386 -15.23 22.92 -23.49
C ASP A 386 -14.72 22.72 -22.05
N LEU A 387 -14.06 23.74 -21.53
CA LEU A 387 -13.47 23.73 -20.19
C LEU A 387 -14.50 23.58 -19.09
N THR A 388 -15.73 24.06 -19.28
CA THR A 388 -16.81 23.92 -18.29
C THR A 388 -17.19 22.46 -18.13
N THR A 389 -17.42 21.76 -19.23
CA THR A 389 -17.70 20.32 -19.27
C THR A 389 -16.52 19.52 -18.68
N ALA A 390 -15.28 19.86 -19.03
CA ALA A 390 -14.09 19.20 -18.52
C ALA A 390 -13.94 19.37 -16.98
N ARG A 391 -14.21 20.56 -16.45
CA ARG A 391 -14.22 20.82 -14.99
C ARG A 391 -15.29 20.02 -14.27
N ILE A 392 -16.50 19.99 -14.81
CA ILE A 392 -17.59 19.16 -14.27
C ILE A 392 -17.15 17.70 -14.24
N GLY A 393 -16.59 17.18 -15.34
CA GLY A 393 -16.06 15.82 -15.43
C GLY A 393 -14.98 15.52 -14.37
N PHE A 394 -14.07 16.45 -14.11
CA PHE A 394 -13.08 16.33 -13.05
C PHE A 394 -13.74 16.21 -11.66
N PHE A 395 -14.69 17.08 -11.31
CA PHE A 395 -15.36 17.01 -10.01
C PHE A 395 -16.25 15.77 -9.88
N VAL A 396 -16.93 15.34 -10.93
CA VAL A 396 -17.66 14.07 -10.95
C VAL A 396 -16.70 12.90 -10.71
N TYR A 397 -15.51 12.94 -11.30
CA TYR A 397 -14.49 11.93 -11.04
C TYR A 397 -13.99 11.96 -9.60
N CYS A 398 -13.79 13.15 -9.00
CA CYS A 398 -13.44 13.28 -7.58
C CYS A 398 -14.47 12.59 -6.67
N ILE A 399 -15.76 12.77 -6.95
CA ILE A 399 -16.84 12.08 -6.24
C ILE A 399 -16.81 10.58 -6.54
N GLY A 400 -16.57 10.19 -7.79
CA GLY A 400 -16.45 8.80 -8.20
C GLY A 400 -15.30 8.06 -7.50
N ARG A 401 -14.21 8.75 -7.21
CA ARG A 401 -13.07 8.21 -6.44
C ARG A 401 -13.48 7.69 -5.06
N PHE A 402 -14.54 8.24 -4.48
CA PHE A 402 -15.10 7.72 -3.24
C PHE A 402 -15.50 6.25 -3.39
N PHE A 403 -16.20 5.90 -4.46
CA PHE A 403 -16.68 4.53 -4.70
C PHE A 403 -15.55 3.59 -5.12
N THR A 404 -14.49 4.08 -5.78
CA THR A 404 -13.33 3.26 -6.15
C THR A 404 -12.53 2.80 -4.93
N ASN A 405 -12.37 3.63 -3.92
CA ASN A 405 -11.54 3.34 -2.75
C ASN A 405 -12.30 2.75 -1.57
N PHE A 406 -13.62 2.82 -1.57
CA PHE A 406 -14.46 2.26 -0.51
C PHE A 406 -14.19 0.76 -0.26
N PRO A 407 -14.09 -0.12 -1.29
CA PRO A 407 -13.78 -1.52 -1.06
C PRO A 407 -12.38 -1.76 -0.49
N VAL A 408 -11.43 -0.87 -0.78
CA VAL A 408 -10.03 -1.03 -0.31
C VAL A 408 -9.98 -0.93 1.22
N GLY A 409 -10.58 0.11 1.81
CA GLY A 409 -10.64 0.25 3.27
C GLY A 409 -11.45 -0.87 3.94
N MET A 410 -12.57 -1.26 3.34
CA MET A 410 -13.38 -2.37 3.82
C MET A 410 -12.60 -3.70 3.81
N SER A 411 -11.76 -3.92 2.78
CA SER A 411 -10.92 -5.11 2.62
C SER A 411 -9.95 -5.30 3.77
N VAL A 412 -9.41 -4.22 4.31
CA VAL A 412 -8.46 -4.29 5.43
C VAL A 412 -9.13 -4.92 6.66
N VAL A 413 -10.38 -4.56 6.95
CA VAL A 413 -11.13 -5.06 8.10
C VAL A 413 -11.67 -6.46 7.82
N LEU A 414 -12.45 -6.63 6.75
CA LEU A 414 -13.16 -7.88 6.46
C LEU A 414 -12.20 -9.03 6.13
N LEU A 415 -11.24 -8.81 5.23
CA LEU A 415 -10.35 -9.88 4.80
C LEU A 415 -9.47 -10.36 5.95
N THR A 416 -9.02 -9.44 6.80
CA THR A 416 -8.26 -9.79 8.00
C THR A 416 -9.10 -10.61 8.98
N ALA A 417 -10.37 -10.24 9.20
CA ALA A 417 -11.29 -11.00 10.03
C ALA A 417 -11.55 -12.40 9.46
N ILE A 418 -11.85 -12.52 8.17
CA ILE A 418 -12.10 -13.82 7.51
C ILE A 418 -10.86 -14.73 7.54
N PHE A 419 -9.65 -14.17 7.36
CA PHE A 419 -8.41 -14.95 7.52
C PHE A 419 -8.24 -15.43 8.97
N SER A 420 -8.52 -14.59 9.97
CA SER A 420 -8.44 -14.97 11.39
C SER A 420 -9.41 -16.09 11.73
N ASP A 421 -10.67 -16.00 11.28
CA ASP A 421 -11.67 -17.07 11.47
C ASP A 421 -11.22 -18.39 10.85
N THR A 422 -10.61 -18.35 9.67
CA THR A 422 -10.10 -19.54 8.99
C THR A 422 -8.88 -20.13 9.71
N VAL A 423 -8.05 -19.30 10.37
CA VAL A 423 -6.96 -19.79 11.25
C VAL A 423 -7.52 -20.55 12.42
N ASP A 424 -8.55 -20.03 13.08
CA ASP A 424 -9.21 -20.71 14.21
C ASP A 424 -9.81 -22.07 13.79
N VAL A 425 -10.38 -22.15 12.56
CA VAL A 425 -10.87 -23.44 12.01
C VAL A 425 -9.73 -24.42 11.79
N ILE A 426 -8.62 -23.98 11.22
CA ILE A 426 -7.44 -24.83 11.01
C ILE A 426 -6.90 -25.33 12.37
N GLU A 427 -6.90 -24.47 13.39
CA GLU A 427 -6.48 -24.86 14.74
C GLU A 427 -7.41 -25.94 15.33
N MET A 428 -8.74 -25.81 15.18
CA MET A 428 -9.68 -26.85 15.60
C MET A 428 -9.50 -28.18 14.85
N GLU A 429 -9.18 -28.12 13.54
CA GLU A 429 -9.01 -29.31 12.71
C GLU A 429 -7.65 -30.01 12.90
N SER A 430 -6.58 -29.26 13.15
CA SER A 430 -5.19 -29.76 13.18
C SER A 430 -4.54 -29.76 14.56
N GLY A 431 -5.13 -29.07 15.53
CA GLY A 431 -4.51 -28.83 16.85
C GLY A 431 -3.37 -27.80 16.81
N GLU A 432 -3.00 -27.27 15.64
CA GLU A 432 -1.88 -26.32 15.47
C GLU A 432 -2.39 -24.91 15.11
N ARG A 433 -1.96 -23.92 15.87
CA ARG A 433 -2.26 -22.52 15.58
C ARG A 433 -1.26 -21.95 14.56
N LEU A 434 -1.72 -21.72 13.35
CA LEU A 434 -0.89 -21.33 12.20
C LEU A 434 -1.01 -19.85 11.83
N GLU A 435 -1.36 -18.97 12.75
CA GLU A 435 -1.63 -17.54 12.50
C GLU A 435 -0.48 -16.87 11.76
N GLY A 436 0.75 -16.97 12.29
CA GLY A 436 1.93 -16.35 11.66
C GLY A 436 2.21 -16.88 10.24
N ALA A 437 2.06 -18.20 10.02
CA ALA A 437 2.27 -18.81 8.72
C ALA A 437 1.20 -18.38 7.69
N VAL A 438 -0.05 -18.26 8.10
CA VAL A 438 -1.17 -17.85 7.25
C VAL A 438 -1.02 -16.39 6.82
N PHE A 439 -0.76 -15.48 7.77
CA PHE A 439 -0.64 -14.05 7.43
C PHE A 439 0.63 -13.75 6.64
N SER A 440 1.76 -14.40 6.92
CA SER A 440 2.97 -14.25 6.10
C SER A 440 2.78 -14.80 4.70
N PHE A 441 2.07 -15.93 4.53
CA PHE A 441 1.77 -16.47 3.22
C PHE A 441 0.77 -15.59 2.43
N ARG A 442 -0.25 -15.03 3.10
CA ARG A 442 -1.14 -14.01 2.51
C ARG A 442 -0.34 -12.82 1.98
N SER A 443 0.58 -12.29 2.80
CA SER A 443 1.45 -11.17 2.41
C SER A 443 2.30 -11.52 1.20
N LEU A 444 2.93 -12.69 1.19
CA LEU A 444 3.72 -13.21 0.07
C LEU A 444 2.90 -13.25 -1.23
N VAL A 445 1.72 -13.85 -1.19
CA VAL A 445 0.85 -13.98 -2.37
C VAL A 445 0.39 -12.63 -2.89
N ASN A 446 0.00 -11.72 -2.01
CA ASN A 446 -0.39 -10.36 -2.39
C ASN A 446 0.77 -9.59 -3.04
N LYS A 447 2.00 -9.69 -2.50
CA LYS A 447 3.19 -9.05 -3.06
C LYS A 447 3.57 -9.61 -4.42
N ILE A 448 3.49 -10.92 -4.62
CA ILE A 448 3.68 -11.56 -5.94
C ILE A 448 2.62 -11.05 -6.92
N GLY A 449 1.35 -10.96 -6.49
CA GLY A 449 0.28 -10.39 -7.30
C GLY A 449 0.59 -8.94 -7.71
N ILE A 450 0.98 -8.08 -6.78
CA ILE A 450 1.37 -6.70 -7.06
C ILE A 450 2.53 -6.65 -8.06
N ALA A 451 3.58 -7.45 -7.88
CA ALA A 451 4.74 -7.47 -8.77
C ALA A 451 4.36 -7.84 -10.21
N LEU A 452 3.58 -8.91 -10.36
CA LEU A 452 3.15 -9.40 -11.67
C LEU A 452 2.24 -8.40 -12.39
N PHE A 453 1.19 -7.95 -11.70
CA PHE A 453 0.21 -7.04 -12.31
C PHE A 453 0.78 -5.65 -12.55
N ASN A 454 1.70 -5.16 -11.70
CA ASN A 454 2.38 -3.91 -11.90
C ASN A 454 3.15 -3.88 -13.22
N LEU A 455 3.92 -4.94 -13.51
CA LEU A 455 4.64 -5.07 -14.77
C LEU A 455 3.68 -5.07 -15.97
N ILE A 456 2.61 -5.86 -15.91
CA ILE A 456 1.61 -5.95 -16.98
C ILE A 456 0.96 -4.59 -17.23
N VAL A 457 0.52 -3.90 -16.18
CA VAL A 457 -0.21 -2.64 -16.27
C VAL A 457 0.68 -1.52 -16.81
N MET A 458 1.93 -1.43 -16.37
CA MET A 458 2.89 -0.46 -16.88
C MET A 458 3.24 -0.73 -18.35
N ALA A 459 3.44 -2.00 -18.71
CA ALA A 459 3.69 -2.38 -20.11
C ALA A 459 2.50 -2.05 -21.01
N VAL A 460 1.26 -2.27 -20.56
CA VAL A 460 0.05 -1.94 -21.33
C VAL A 460 -0.05 -0.44 -21.56
N VAL A 461 0.12 0.42 -20.54
CA VAL A 461 0.05 1.87 -20.72
C VAL A 461 1.15 2.37 -21.64
N ASN A 462 2.36 1.80 -21.53
CA ASN A 462 3.45 2.18 -22.41
C ASN A 462 3.27 1.65 -23.85
N ALA A 463 2.57 0.52 -24.04
CA ALA A 463 2.20 0.04 -25.38
C ALA A 463 1.23 0.97 -26.13
N PHE A 464 0.57 1.91 -25.43
CA PHE A 464 -0.16 3.03 -26.04
C PHE A 464 0.75 4.25 -26.31
N GLY A 465 2.05 4.18 -26.00
CA GLY A 465 3.03 5.22 -26.31
C GLY A 465 3.31 6.21 -25.17
N TYR A 466 3.11 5.82 -23.89
CA TYR A 466 3.29 6.74 -22.74
C TYR A 466 4.68 7.38 -22.71
N SER A 467 5.76 6.61 -22.82
CA SER A 467 7.13 7.16 -22.72
C SER A 467 7.42 8.18 -23.80
N ALA A 468 7.01 7.93 -25.05
CA ALA A 468 7.16 8.88 -26.14
C ALA A 468 6.34 10.16 -25.91
N MET A 469 5.08 10.00 -25.47
CA MET A 469 4.21 11.12 -25.10
C MET A 469 4.82 11.95 -23.98
N SER A 470 5.23 11.32 -22.89
CA SER A 470 5.77 12.01 -21.69
C SER A 470 7.01 12.83 -22.05
N THR A 471 7.93 12.28 -22.84
CA THR A 471 9.13 12.99 -23.31
C THR A 471 8.76 14.21 -24.18
N GLN A 472 7.88 14.03 -25.16
CA GLN A 472 7.45 15.10 -26.05
C GLN A 472 6.70 16.21 -25.31
N LEU A 473 5.73 15.84 -24.49
CA LEU A 473 4.90 16.81 -23.77
C LEU A 473 5.68 17.55 -22.68
N THR A 474 6.66 16.91 -22.04
CA THR A 474 7.54 17.59 -21.09
C THR A 474 8.39 18.65 -21.78
N ALA A 475 9.00 18.34 -22.92
CA ALA A 475 9.77 19.32 -23.70
C ALA A 475 8.91 20.51 -24.16
N LEU A 476 7.66 20.25 -24.61
CA LEU A 476 6.72 21.31 -24.98
C LEU A 476 6.25 22.14 -23.79
N LYS A 477 6.07 21.51 -22.63
CA LYS A 477 5.70 22.18 -21.37
C LYS A 477 6.83 23.12 -20.92
N ASP A 478 8.07 22.64 -20.94
CA ASP A 478 9.25 23.42 -20.53
C ASP A 478 9.51 24.61 -21.45
N SER A 479 9.20 24.48 -22.76
CA SER A 479 9.27 25.59 -23.71
C SER A 479 8.06 26.53 -23.69
N GLY A 480 7.05 26.26 -22.89
CA GLY A 480 5.80 27.02 -22.81
C GLY A 480 4.89 26.89 -24.04
N GLN A 481 5.16 25.90 -24.91
CA GLN A 481 4.40 25.66 -26.14
C GLN A 481 3.31 24.60 -26.02
N LEU A 482 3.24 23.90 -24.87
CA LEU A 482 2.23 22.87 -24.66
C LEU A 482 0.85 23.50 -24.54
N THR A 483 -0.06 23.09 -25.41
CA THR A 483 -1.47 23.43 -25.32
C THR A 483 -2.31 22.19 -25.06
N ARG A 484 -3.46 22.37 -24.38
CA ARG A 484 -4.43 21.29 -24.14
C ARG A 484 -4.90 20.65 -25.45
N ASP A 485 -5.19 21.49 -26.46
CA ASP A 485 -5.69 21.01 -27.77
C ASP A 485 -4.67 20.14 -28.48
N PHE A 486 -3.39 20.53 -28.49
CA PHE A 486 -2.32 19.70 -29.04
C PHE A 486 -2.29 18.31 -28.37
N MET A 487 -2.39 18.26 -27.04
CA MET A 487 -2.35 17.03 -26.29
C MET A 487 -3.57 16.13 -26.59
N LEU A 488 -4.77 16.72 -26.65
CA LEU A 488 -5.99 15.98 -26.95
C LEU A 488 -6.02 15.45 -28.39
N GLN A 489 -5.47 16.20 -29.37
CA GLN A 489 -5.44 15.77 -30.77
C GLN A 489 -4.44 14.64 -31.00
N ASN A 490 -3.27 14.67 -30.35
CA ASN A 490 -2.17 13.78 -30.69
C ASN A 490 -2.01 12.57 -29.74
N HIS A 491 -2.50 12.66 -28.48
CA HIS A 491 -2.18 11.66 -27.45
C HIS A 491 -3.42 11.04 -26.78
N MET A 492 -4.59 11.13 -27.40
CA MET A 492 -5.86 10.60 -26.87
C MET A 492 -5.80 9.10 -26.48
N PRO A 493 -5.14 8.20 -27.26
CA PRO A 493 -5.05 6.78 -26.86
C PRO A 493 -4.35 6.58 -25.51
N VAL A 494 -3.26 7.32 -25.26
CA VAL A 494 -2.52 7.24 -23.98
C VAL A 494 -3.36 7.78 -22.82
N LEU A 495 -3.99 8.95 -23.00
CA LEU A 495 -4.85 9.55 -21.99
C LEU A 495 -6.02 8.64 -21.60
N ASN A 496 -6.65 8.01 -22.60
CA ASN A 496 -7.70 7.02 -22.38
C ASN A 496 -7.18 5.78 -21.65
N SER A 497 -5.97 5.30 -21.97
CA SER A 497 -5.37 4.15 -21.30
C SER A 497 -5.13 4.43 -19.81
N ILE A 498 -4.60 5.60 -19.46
CA ILE A 498 -4.42 6.04 -18.07
C ILE A 498 -5.75 6.06 -17.33
N PHE A 499 -6.80 6.64 -17.92
CA PHE A 499 -8.12 6.71 -17.30
C PHE A 499 -8.79 5.34 -17.16
N PHE A 500 -8.60 4.46 -18.15
CA PHE A 500 -9.05 3.08 -18.09
C PHE A 500 -8.40 2.31 -16.93
N MET A 501 -7.08 2.47 -16.76
CA MET A 501 -6.36 1.83 -15.64
C MET A 501 -6.83 2.33 -14.28
N LEU A 502 -7.17 3.62 -14.18
CA LEU A 502 -7.70 4.20 -12.94
C LEU A 502 -9.10 3.70 -12.54
N THR A 503 -9.93 3.34 -13.52
CA THR A 503 -11.35 3.06 -13.29
C THR A 503 -11.70 1.60 -13.55
N ILE A 504 -11.54 1.13 -14.78
CA ILE A 504 -11.98 -0.21 -15.21
C ILE A 504 -11.07 -1.30 -14.64
N LEU A 505 -9.76 -1.08 -14.55
CA LEU A 505 -8.86 -2.05 -13.94
C LEU A 505 -9.25 -2.35 -12.48
N GLY A 506 -9.57 -1.30 -11.71
CA GLY A 506 -10.09 -1.46 -10.35
C GLY A 506 -11.36 -2.31 -10.30
N SER A 507 -12.30 -2.09 -11.23
CA SER A 507 -13.53 -2.88 -11.35
C SER A 507 -13.25 -4.35 -11.70
N ILE A 508 -12.32 -4.61 -12.62
CA ILE A 508 -11.86 -5.97 -12.96
C ILE A 508 -11.29 -6.65 -11.71
N GLY A 509 -10.44 -5.96 -10.96
CA GLY A 509 -9.88 -6.47 -9.70
C GLY A 509 -10.96 -6.82 -8.68
N LEU A 510 -11.97 -5.95 -8.52
CA LEU A 510 -13.09 -6.17 -7.59
C LEU A 510 -13.94 -7.39 -7.98
N VAL A 511 -14.19 -7.60 -9.26
CA VAL A 511 -14.92 -8.78 -9.74
C VAL A 511 -14.07 -10.04 -9.55
N LEU A 512 -12.80 -10.02 -9.98
CA LEU A 512 -11.91 -11.17 -9.89
C LEU A 512 -11.67 -11.61 -8.43
N GLN A 513 -11.52 -10.67 -7.50
CA GLN A 513 -11.35 -11.02 -6.08
C GLN A 513 -12.63 -11.58 -5.44
N ALA A 514 -13.81 -11.27 -5.98
CA ALA A 514 -15.08 -11.81 -5.49
C ALA A 514 -15.32 -13.26 -5.94
N ILE A 515 -14.79 -13.69 -7.11
CA ILE A 515 -15.02 -15.04 -7.67
C ILE A 515 -14.60 -16.17 -6.72
N PRO A 516 -13.38 -16.17 -6.13
CA PRO A 516 -12.99 -17.23 -5.21
C PRO A 516 -13.86 -17.29 -3.94
N MET A 517 -14.41 -16.13 -3.50
CA MET A 517 -15.25 -16.07 -2.32
C MET A 517 -16.60 -16.80 -2.48
N PHE A 518 -17.08 -17.02 -3.69
CA PHE A 518 -18.25 -17.88 -3.90
C PHE A 518 -17.97 -19.35 -3.49
N LYS A 519 -16.72 -19.79 -3.61
CA LYS A 519 -16.28 -21.14 -3.21
C LYS A 519 -15.93 -21.23 -1.72
N TYR A 520 -15.83 -20.11 -1.02
CA TYR A 520 -15.61 -20.06 0.42
C TYR A 520 -16.87 -20.55 1.14
N LYS A 521 -16.76 -21.68 1.83
CA LYS A 521 -17.86 -22.32 2.57
C LYS A 521 -17.58 -22.16 4.06
N PHE A 522 -18.16 -21.15 4.65
CA PHE A 522 -18.04 -20.87 6.07
C PHE A 522 -19.40 -20.36 6.57
N ASP A 523 -20.05 -21.14 7.42
CA ASP A 523 -21.27 -20.73 8.10
C ASP A 523 -20.86 -20.09 9.44
N GLU A 524 -21.01 -18.79 9.56
CA GLU A 524 -20.60 -18.02 10.74
C GLU A 524 -21.37 -18.47 11.98
N ASN A 525 -22.65 -18.84 11.85
CA ASN A 525 -23.48 -19.21 13.00
C ASN A 525 -23.06 -20.57 13.56
N GLU A 526 -22.84 -21.57 12.68
CA GLU A 526 -22.40 -22.90 13.08
C GLU A 526 -20.98 -22.88 13.68
N TYR A 527 -20.08 -22.12 13.05
CA TYR A 527 -18.67 -22.08 13.49
C TYR A 527 -18.48 -21.18 14.70
N ASP A 528 -19.23 -20.09 14.85
CA ASP A 528 -19.13 -19.21 16.03
C ASP A 528 -19.40 -19.97 17.32
N GLU A 529 -20.38 -20.87 17.34
CA GLU A 529 -20.64 -21.72 18.50
C GLU A 529 -19.49 -22.69 18.77
N LYS A 530 -19.01 -23.37 17.71
CA LYS A 530 -17.89 -24.33 17.81
C LYS A 530 -16.60 -23.65 18.24
N ILE A 531 -16.28 -22.48 17.67
CA ILE A 531 -15.08 -21.72 18.03
C ILE A 531 -15.16 -21.20 19.45
N ARG A 532 -16.32 -20.70 19.90
CA ARG A 532 -16.51 -20.26 21.29
C ARG A 532 -16.34 -21.40 22.27
N ALA A 533 -16.91 -22.56 21.97
CA ALA A 533 -16.76 -23.76 22.82
C ALA A 533 -15.28 -24.22 22.84
N PHE A 534 -14.61 -24.23 21.71
CA PHE A 534 -13.19 -24.58 21.61
C PHE A 534 -12.29 -23.60 22.39
N ARG A 535 -12.51 -22.28 22.24
CA ARG A 535 -11.75 -21.26 22.97
C ARG A 535 -11.98 -21.38 24.48
N LYS A 536 -13.23 -21.57 24.92
CA LYS A 536 -13.56 -21.76 26.33
C LYS A 536 -12.83 -22.97 26.92
N LYS A 537 -12.85 -24.11 26.21
CA LYS A 537 -12.12 -25.31 26.64
C LYS A 537 -10.61 -25.08 26.75
N LYS A 538 -10.06 -24.34 25.79
CA LYS A 538 -8.62 -24.02 25.75
C LYS A 538 -8.21 -23.06 26.86
N ASP A 539 -9.05 -22.08 27.19
CA ASP A 539 -8.82 -21.15 28.31
C ASP A 539 -8.86 -21.92 29.63
N GLU A 540 -9.81 -22.86 29.81
CA GLU A 540 -9.89 -23.74 30.96
C GLU A 540 -8.65 -24.65 31.10
N GLU A 541 -8.13 -25.19 29.97
CA GLU A 541 -6.89 -25.99 29.95
C GLU A 541 -5.66 -25.12 30.32
N LEU A 542 -5.57 -23.90 29.82
CA LEU A 542 -4.49 -22.94 30.14
C LEU A 542 -4.52 -22.49 31.60
N GLU A 543 -5.71 -22.24 32.15
CA GLU A 543 -5.88 -21.93 33.57
C GLU A 543 -5.47 -23.12 34.47
N ALA A 544 -5.83 -24.35 34.08
CA ALA A 544 -5.43 -25.55 34.77
C ALA A 544 -3.91 -25.79 34.73
N GLU A 545 -3.27 -25.58 33.57
CA GLU A 545 -1.80 -25.64 33.41
C GLU A 545 -1.10 -24.54 34.25
N TYR A 546 -1.67 -23.33 34.27
CA TYR A 546 -1.13 -22.24 35.09
C TYR A 546 -1.20 -22.54 36.60
N GLU A 547 -2.33 -23.05 37.08
CA GLU A 547 -2.50 -23.43 38.50
C GLU A 547 -1.61 -24.62 38.87
N ALA A 548 -1.45 -25.61 37.96
CA ALA A 548 -0.53 -26.73 38.16
C ALA A 548 0.94 -26.28 38.22
N ALA A 549 1.34 -25.38 37.31
CA ALA A 549 2.69 -24.81 37.28
C ALA A 549 2.98 -23.94 38.53
N LYS A 550 1.97 -23.23 39.00
CA LYS A 550 2.04 -22.43 40.23
C LYS A 550 2.18 -23.33 41.48
N ALA A 551 1.40 -24.39 41.55
CA ALA A 551 1.48 -25.39 42.64
C ALA A 551 2.84 -26.10 42.66
N ALA A 552 3.37 -26.49 41.49
CA ALA A 552 4.70 -27.09 41.37
C ALA A 552 5.82 -26.12 41.81
N ALA A 553 5.73 -24.82 41.46
CA ALA A 553 6.68 -23.80 41.88
C ALA A 553 6.62 -23.51 43.41
N GLU A 554 5.46 -23.66 44.04
CA GLU A 554 5.30 -23.53 45.50
C GLU A 554 5.85 -24.75 46.25
N VAL A 555 5.82 -25.94 45.65
CA VAL A 555 6.44 -27.15 46.18
C VAL A 555 7.98 -27.11 46.08
N GLU A 556 8.54 -26.59 44.99
CA GLU A 556 10.01 -26.38 44.84
C GLU A 556 10.55 -25.26 45.74
N ALA A 557 9.70 -24.38 46.24
CA ALA A 557 10.11 -23.26 47.10
C ALA A 557 10.05 -23.60 48.60
N LYS A 558 9.45 -24.74 48.99
CA LYS A 558 9.48 -25.33 50.33
C LYS A 558 10.58 -26.37 50.45
#